data_d22bd02dc20e55220d1fff18fe9b6bcc
#
_entry.id   d22bd02dc20e55220d1fff18fe9b6bcc
#
_cell.length_a   1.000
_cell.length_b   1.000
_cell.length_c   1.000
_cell.angle_alpha   90.00
_cell.angle_beta   90.00
_cell.angle_gamma   90.00
#
_symmetry.space_group_name_H-M   'P 1'
#
loop_
_entity.id
_entity.type
_entity.pdbx_description
1 polymer ?
#
loop_
_entity_poly.entity_id
_entity_poly.type
_entity_poly.pdbx_seq_one_letter_code
_entity_poly.pdbx_strand_id
1 'polypeptide(L)'
;MSLMSFKSQVVDAATNKSKTETINYRTTYQDKEYKKQATVYVPAKYDNKKKHNIIYLMHGSTESGRDFYQDGNFKKILDKLNRVDKLKNTIVVFPTYYPNKSFVNSDYYRDRPLNKNFAKKELTKDLMPAVEKKYHTYAKTTDNEGFKESRRHRAFGGFSMGSITTWYVFENNLKYFHDFLPMAGDSWTIKPDGGAVASKRTASRLAESTDSRSFQILAAVGANDGTSGSMTPQIEAMWRLPEFNHQNLKYYTQKGGSHSPQSIGKQFEHYAGELFKK
;
A
#
# COMPACT_ATOMS: atom_id res chain seq x y z
N MET A 1 -38.80 27.49 35.17
CA MET A 1 -38.85 27.24 33.72
C MET A 1 -37.43 27.05 33.21
N SER A 2 -37.06 25.81 32.93
CA SER A 2 -35.71 25.45 32.48
C SER A 2 -35.66 25.43 30.98
N LEU A 3 -34.86 26.30 30.34
CA LEU A 3 -34.61 26.29 28.92
C LEU A 3 -33.69 25.14 28.56
N MET A 4 -34.23 24.07 27.97
CA MET A 4 -33.45 23.04 27.32
C MET A 4 -32.86 23.60 26.04
N SER A 5 -31.53 23.78 26.04
CA SER A 5 -30.76 24.11 24.83
C SER A 5 -30.63 22.85 23.96
N PHE A 6 -31.36 22.80 22.87
CA PHE A 6 -31.16 21.82 21.81
C PHE A 6 -29.87 22.18 21.06
N LYS A 7 -28.77 21.48 21.33
CA LYS A 7 -27.63 21.46 20.42
C LYS A 7 -28.05 20.74 19.16
N SER A 8 -28.25 21.49 18.09
CA SER A 8 -28.38 20.97 16.72
C SER A 8 -27.10 20.21 16.40
N GLN A 9 -27.18 18.89 16.33
CA GLN A 9 -26.16 18.08 15.67
C GLN A 9 -26.21 18.38 14.20
N VAL A 10 -25.22 19.13 13.70
CA VAL A 10 -24.98 19.23 12.26
C VAL A 10 -24.62 17.84 11.77
N VAL A 11 -25.57 17.15 11.17
CA VAL A 11 -25.34 15.92 10.42
C VAL A 11 -24.51 16.36 9.21
N ASP A 12 -23.22 16.00 9.24
CA ASP A 12 -22.31 16.25 8.12
C ASP A 12 -22.85 15.44 6.92
N ALA A 13 -23.55 16.10 6.04
CA ALA A 13 -24.10 15.49 4.83
C ALA A 13 -22.93 14.96 4.01
N ALA A 14 -22.94 13.67 3.70
CA ALA A 14 -21.92 13.00 2.89
C ALA A 14 -21.62 13.87 1.65
N THR A 15 -20.41 14.40 1.53
CA THR A 15 -20.06 15.27 0.40
C THR A 15 -20.03 14.44 -0.88
N ASN A 16 -20.66 14.95 -1.94
CA ASN A 16 -20.70 14.29 -3.25
C ASN A 16 -19.34 14.25 -3.98
N LYS A 17 -18.31 14.86 -3.40
CA LYS A 17 -16.94 14.94 -3.97
C LYS A 17 -15.94 14.23 -3.08
N SER A 18 -14.95 13.60 -3.69
CA SER A 18 -13.78 13.08 -2.97
C SER A 18 -12.95 14.22 -2.39
N LYS A 19 -12.21 13.91 -1.33
CA LYS A 19 -11.31 14.85 -0.65
C LYS A 19 -9.89 14.30 -0.63
N THR A 20 -8.93 15.20 -0.66
CA THR A 20 -7.53 14.91 -0.35
C THR A 20 -7.21 15.53 1.00
N GLU A 21 -6.80 14.73 1.95
CA GLU A 21 -6.49 15.16 3.32
C GLU A 21 -5.06 14.81 3.68
N THR A 22 -4.54 15.41 4.73
CA THR A 22 -3.25 15.08 5.31
C THR A 22 -3.46 14.56 6.72
N ILE A 23 -2.83 13.43 7.06
CA ILE A 23 -2.78 12.94 8.42
C ILE A 23 -1.36 13.12 8.97
N ASN A 24 -1.27 13.57 10.22
CA ASN A 24 -0.02 13.72 10.95
C ASN A 24 0.12 12.60 11.97
N TYR A 25 1.31 12.05 12.10
CA TYR A 25 1.63 11.05 13.11
C TYR A 25 3.11 11.12 13.52
N ARG A 26 3.48 10.38 14.53
CA ARG A 26 4.86 10.29 15.02
C ARG A 26 5.36 8.86 14.87
N THR A 27 6.64 8.73 14.61
CA THR A 27 7.33 7.45 14.56
C THR A 27 8.73 7.59 15.12
N THR A 28 9.34 6.47 15.47
CA THR A 28 10.73 6.41 15.96
C THR A 28 11.60 5.65 14.97
N TYR A 29 12.72 6.21 14.58
CA TYR A 29 13.75 5.55 13.80
C TYR A 29 15.11 5.78 14.42
N GLN A 30 15.87 4.70 14.72
CA GLN A 30 17.17 4.75 15.39
C GLN A 30 17.12 5.61 16.67
N ASP A 31 16.15 5.32 17.56
CA ASP A 31 15.92 5.97 18.86
C ASP A 31 15.61 7.48 18.78
N LYS A 32 15.34 8.00 17.59
CA LYS A 32 14.93 9.38 17.39
C LYS A 32 13.49 9.47 16.90
N GLU A 33 12.72 10.39 17.50
CA GLU A 33 11.34 10.66 17.11
C GLU A 33 11.27 11.58 15.88
N TYR A 34 10.35 11.25 14.97
CA TYR A 34 10.06 12.04 13.78
C TYR A 34 8.57 12.31 13.66
N LYS A 35 8.23 13.54 13.29
CA LYS A 35 6.88 13.93 12.90
C LYS A 35 6.73 13.67 11.40
N LYS A 36 5.71 12.91 11.02
CA LYS A 36 5.49 12.50 9.64
C LYS A 36 4.08 12.83 9.18
N GLN A 37 3.91 12.86 7.88
CA GLN A 37 2.63 13.09 7.22
C GLN A 37 2.36 12.01 6.17
N ALA A 38 1.09 11.68 5.99
CA ALA A 38 0.61 10.89 4.88
C ALA A 38 -0.50 11.64 4.15
N THR A 39 -0.53 11.55 2.84
CA THR A 39 -1.62 12.05 2.01
C THR A 39 -2.72 10.99 1.96
N VAL A 40 -3.97 11.38 2.14
CA VAL A 40 -5.10 10.47 2.20
C VAL A 40 -6.15 10.89 1.18
N TYR A 41 -6.51 9.96 0.29
CA TYR A 41 -7.70 10.07 -0.55
C TYR A 41 -8.91 9.54 0.21
N VAL A 42 -9.92 10.40 0.38
CA VAL A 42 -11.20 10.06 0.99
C VAL A 42 -12.25 10.04 -0.12
N PRO A 43 -12.94 8.90 -0.35
CA PRO A 43 -13.86 8.77 -1.47
C PRO A 43 -15.06 9.71 -1.37
N ALA A 44 -15.67 10.03 -2.52
CA ALA A 44 -16.95 10.71 -2.55
C ALA A 44 -17.99 9.90 -1.77
N LYS A 45 -18.92 10.59 -1.11
CA LYS A 45 -19.95 10.00 -0.24
C LYS A 45 -19.37 9.22 0.95
N TYR A 46 -18.16 9.61 1.40
CA TYR A 46 -17.64 9.07 2.63
C TYR A 46 -18.65 9.25 3.78
N ASP A 47 -18.87 8.19 4.53
CA ASP A 47 -19.79 8.17 5.65
C ASP A 47 -19.09 7.50 6.83
N ASN A 48 -18.88 8.23 7.91
CA ASN A 48 -18.23 7.72 9.13
C ASN A 48 -19.02 6.62 9.85
N LYS A 49 -20.26 6.36 9.44
CA LYS A 49 -21.11 5.24 9.94
C LYS A 49 -20.93 3.97 9.14
N LYS A 50 -20.29 4.05 7.97
CA LYS A 50 -20.04 2.90 7.09
C LYS A 50 -18.58 2.47 7.18
N LYS A 51 -18.36 1.15 7.12
CA LYS A 51 -17.02 0.58 7.07
C LYS A 51 -16.38 0.78 5.69
N HIS A 52 -15.10 1.08 5.67
CA HIS A 52 -14.33 1.32 4.44
C HIS A 52 -13.17 0.34 4.34
N ASN A 53 -12.92 -0.14 3.11
CA ASN A 53 -11.66 -0.78 2.77
C ASN A 53 -10.54 0.27 2.80
N ILE A 54 -9.30 -0.17 2.98
CA ILE A 54 -8.16 0.72 3.02
C ILE A 54 -6.98 0.16 2.23
N ILE A 55 -6.33 1.03 1.46
CA ILE A 55 -5.13 0.74 0.69
C ILE A 55 -4.03 1.69 1.13
N TYR A 56 -2.83 1.15 1.35
CA TYR A 56 -1.61 1.92 1.56
C TYR A 56 -0.74 1.79 0.31
N LEU A 57 -0.39 2.91 -0.35
CA LEU A 57 0.41 2.94 -1.57
C LEU A 57 1.69 3.74 -1.36
N MET A 58 2.82 3.06 -1.43
CA MET A 58 4.15 3.61 -1.18
C MET A 58 4.82 4.10 -2.46
N HIS A 59 5.41 5.29 -2.38
CA HIS A 59 6.16 5.95 -3.46
C HIS A 59 7.51 5.25 -3.77
N GLY A 60 8.11 5.65 -4.88
CA GLY A 60 9.47 5.27 -5.26
C GLY A 60 10.55 6.14 -4.63
N SER A 61 11.82 5.81 -4.93
CA SER A 61 12.98 6.57 -4.46
C SER A 61 12.88 8.06 -4.81
N THR A 62 13.33 8.92 -3.91
CA THR A 62 13.37 10.39 -4.01
C THR A 62 12.01 11.09 -4.03
N GLU A 63 10.92 10.37 -4.07
CA GLU A 63 9.57 10.92 -4.03
C GLU A 63 9.07 11.16 -2.59
N SER A 64 7.90 11.75 -2.50
CA SER A 64 7.05 11.78 -1.30
C SER A 64 5.72 11.08 -1.60
N GLY A 65 4.94 10.78 -0.57
CA GLY A 65 3.58 10.27 -0.76
C GLY A 65 2.71 11.22 -1.58
N ARG A 66 2.84 12.52 -1.35
CA ARG A 66 2.10 13.55 -2.09
C ARG A 66 2.52 13.60 -3.56
N ASP A 67 3.81 13.57 -3.86
CA ASP A 67 4.31 13.61 -5.23
C ASP A 67 3.82 12.39 -6.01
N PHE A 68 3.92 11.21 -5.43
CA PHE A 68 3.44 9.97 -6.03
C PHE A 68 1.93 10.03 -6.33
N TYR A 69 1.14 10.50 -5.36
CA TYR A 69 -0.30 10.69 -5.52
C TYR A 69 -0.64 11.63 -6.68
N GLN A 70 0.08 12.74 -6.81
CA GLN A 70 -0.13 13.72 -7.87
C GLN A 70 0.38 13.22 -9.23
N ASP A 71 1.62 12.76 -9.29
CA ASP A 71 2.28 12.35 -10.54
C ASP A 71 1.68 11.07 -11.13
N GLY A 72 1.18 10.17 -10.29
CA GLY A 72 0.45 8.98 -10.71
C GLY A 72 -1.00 9.25 -11.12
N ASN A 73 -1.47 10.50 -11.01
CA ASN A 73 -2.85 10.90 -11.31
C ASN A 73 -3.89 10.09 -10.52
N PHE A 74 -3.56 9.73 -9.28
CA PHE A 74 -4.37 8.82 -8.48
C PHE A 74 -5.74 9.38 -8.11
N LYS A 75 -5.86 10.69 -7.87
CA LYS A 75 -7.17 11.27 -7.58
C LYS A 75 -8.17 11.00 -8.70
N LYS A 76 -7.79 11.25 -9.94
CA LYS A 76 -8.64 11.02 -11.12
C LYS A 76 -8.96 9.54 -11.31
N ILE A 77 -7.97 8.67 -11.13
CA ILE A 77 -8.14 7.20 -11.24
C ILE A 77 -9.11 6.71 -10.17
N LEU A 78 -8.91 7.09 -8.91
CA LEU A 78 -9.74 6.67 -7.79
C LEU A 78 -11.17 7.21 -7.89
N ASP A 79 -11.35 8.44 -8.32
CA ASP A 79 -12.67 9.02 -8.57
C ASP A 79 -13.43 8.24 -9.65
N LYS A 80 -12.73 7.87 -10.74
CA LYS A 80 -13.30 7.02 -11.81
C LYS A 80 -13.68 5.64 -11.28
N LEU A 81 -12.78 4.97 -10.58
CA LEU A 81 -13.00 3.62 -10.06
C LEU A 81 -14.16 3.57 -9.05
N ASN A 82 -14.29 4.60 -8.22
CA ASN A 82 -15.43 4.72 -7.30
C ASN A 82 -16.75 4.93 -8.06
N ARG A 83 -16.73 5.76 -9.10
CA ARG A 83 -17.92 6.07 -9.91
C ARG A 83 -18.44 4.86 -10.71
N VAL A 84 -17.55 4.01 -11.20
CA VAL A 84 -17.90 2.81 -11.97
C VAL A 84 -17.98 1.55 -11.09
N ASP A 85 -18.04 1.71 -9.79
CA ASP A 85 -18.22 0.64 -8.80
C ASP A 85 -17.13 -0.45 -8.75
N LYS A 86 -15.96 -0.16 -9.31
CA LYS A 86 -14.80 -1.07 -9.26
C LYS A 86 -14.03 -0.99 -7.95
N LEU A 87 -14.07 0.16 -7.28
CA LEU A 87 -13.42 0.37 -5.99
C LEU A 87 -14.27 1.30 -5.12
N LYS A 88 -15.31 0.74 -4.50
CA LYS A 88 -16.23 1.48 -3.62
C LYS A 88 -15.74 1.54 -2.18
N ASN A 89 -16.16 2.58 -1.47
CA ASN A 89 -15.96 2.71 -0.03
C ASN A 89 -14.51 2.39 0.38
N THR A 90 -13.55 2.97 -0.36
CA THR A 90 -12.13 2.69 -0.16
C THR A 90 -11.36 3.97 0.10
N ILE A 91 -10.66 3.98 1.22
CA ILE A 91 -9.71 5.02 1.60
C ILE A 91 -8.33 4.61 1.07
N VAL A 92 -7.58 5.54 0.50
CA VAL A 92 -6.24 5.26 0.00
C VAL A 92 -5.23 6.21 0.63
N VAL A 93 -4.21 5.64 1.26
CA VAL A 93 -3.17 6.34 2.02
C VAL A 93 -1.86 6.30 1.26
N PHE A 94 -1.25 7.45 1.10
CA PHE A 94 0.05 7.62 0.44
C PHE A 94 1.08 8.07 1.49
N PRO A 95 1.74 7.12 2.18
CA PRO A 95 2.75 7.41 3.19
C PRO A 95 4.13 7.63 2.57
N THR A 96 5.13 7.82 3.40
CA THR A 96 6.55 7.78 3.03
C THR A 96 7.33 6.90 3.99
N TYR A 97 8.35 6.19 3.48
CA TYR A 97 9.29 5.45 4.31
C TYR A 97 10.46 6.32 4.81
N TYR A 98 10.62 7.51 4.25
CA TYR A 98 11.64 8.46 4.73
C TYR A 98 11.23 9.04 6.09
N PRO A 99 12.08 8.98 7.13
CA PRO A 99 11.80 9.64 8.41
C PRO A 99 11.63 11.15 8.27
N ASN A 100 12.44 11.79 7.44
CA ASN A 100 12.31 13.18 7.00
C ASN A 100 13.08 13.41 5.69
N LYS A 101 13.08 14.64 5.19
CA LYS A 101 13.75 15.01 3.93
C LYS A 101 15.26 14.78 3.92
N SER A 102 15.92 14.77 5.07
CA SER A 102 17.37 14.55 5.15
C SER A 102 17.81 13.15 4.75
N PHE A 103 16.89 12.19 4.76
CA PHE A 103 17.15 10.81 4.35
C PHE A 103 16.99 10.59 2.85
N VAL A 104 16.44 11.55 2.12
CA VAL A 104 16.25 11.44 0.66
C VAL A 104 17.62 11.48 -0.02
N ASN A 105 17.88 10.48 -0.85
CA ASN A 105 19.17 10.33 -1.53
C ASN A 105 18.96 9.75 -2.93
N SER A 106 19.81 10.18 -3.89
CA SER A 106 19.78 9.66 -5.26
C SER A 106 20.27 8.21 -5.38
N ASP A 107 21.07 7.73 -4.44
CA ASP A 107 21.46 6.34 -4.33
C ASP A 107 20.32 5.55 -3.66
N TYR A 108 19.44 4.96 -4.44
CA TYR A 108 18.27 4.24 -3.96
C TYR A 108 18.59 2.96 -3.18
N TYR A 109 19.79 2.41 -3.28
CA TYR A 109 20.24 1.30 -2.44
C TYR A 109 20.24 1.68 -0.95
N ARG A 110 20.44 2.94 -0.63
CA ARG A 110 20.39 3.45 0.74
C ARG A 110 18.98 3.49 1.33
N ASP A 111 17.95 3.38 0.52
CA ASP A 111 16.56 3.32 0.99
C ASP A 111 16.21 1.97 1.63
N ARG A 112 16.94 0.91 1.30
CA ARG A 112 16.62 -0.46 1.78
C ARG A 112 16.38 -0.58 3.29
N PRO A 113 17.24 -0.07 4.18
CA PRO A 113 16.98 -0.14 5.62
C PRO A 113 15.73 0.63 6.04
N LEU A 114 15.40 1.71 5.34
CA LEU A 114 14.19 2.51 5.58
C LEU A 114 12.93 1.75 5.16
N ASN A 115 12.93 1.12 3.99
CA ASN A 115 11.84 0.27 3.52
C ASN A 115 11.55 -0.87 4.51
N LYS A 116 12.62 -1.53 4.97
CA LYS A 116 12.54 -2.62 5.93
C LYS A 116 12.01 -2.17 7.28
N ASN A 117 12.51 -1.05 7.81
CA ASN A 117 12.02 -0.47 9.07
C ASN A 117 10.55 -0.08 8.97
N PHE A 118 10.14 0.56 7.87
CA PHE A 118 8.74 0.92 7.65
C PHE A 118 7.84 -0.31 7.73
N ALA A 119 8.15 -1.36 6.99
CA ALA A 119 7.35 -2.58 6.96
C ALA A 119 7.33 -3.32 8.30
N LYS A 120 8.45 -3.37 9.01
CA LYS A 120 8.58 -4.15 10.25
C LYS A 120 8.06 -3.44 11.50
N LYS A 121 8.11 -2.11 11.52
CA LYS A 121 7.84 -1.32 12.73
C LYS A 121 6.80 -0.23 12.51
N GLU A 122 7.10 0.74 11.64
CA GLU A 122 6.32 1.98 11.53
C GLU A 122 4.89 1.74 11.08
N LEU A 123 4.69 0.91 10.06
CA LEU A 123 3.39 0.68 9.43
C LEU A 123 2.31 0.27 10.45
N THR A 124 2.56 -0.78 11.19
CA THR A 124 1.57 -1.36 12.10
C THR A 124 1.53 -0.70 13.46
N LYS A 125 2.64 -0.14 13.92
CA LYS A 125 2.76 0.48 15.24
C LYS A 125 2.29 1.93 15.24
N ASP A 126 2.58 2.69 14.19
CA ASP A 126 2.41 4.15 14.18
C ASP A 126 1.42 4.64 13.12
N LEU A 127 1.58 4.26 11.85
CA LEU A 127 0.76 4.76 10.76
C LEU A 127 -0.66 4.20 10.77
N MET A 128 -0.83 2.88 10.80
CA MET A 128 -2.15 2.24 10.76
C MET A 128 -3.03 2.68 11.94
N PRO A 129 -2.56 2.73 13.20
CA PRO A 129 -3.37 3.24 14.30
C PRO A 129 -3.80 4.70 14.09
N ALA A 130 -2.91 5.56 13.62
CA ALA A 130 -3.23 6.97 13.37
C ALA A 130 -4.30 7.15 12.30
N VAL A 131 -4.20 6.42 11.18
CA VAL A 131 -5.14 6.50 10.07
C VAL A 131 -6.48 5.85 10.43
N GLU A 132 -6.46 4.62 10.92
CA GLU A 132 -7.67 3.82 11.12
C GLU A 132 -8.44 4.20 12.40
N LYS A 133 -7.84 5.05 13.25
CA LYS A 133 -8.55 5.74 14.31
C LYS A 133 -9.34 6.95 13.79
N LYS A 134 -8.81 7.63 12.77
CA LYS A 134 -9.47 8.80 12.17
C LYS A 134 -10.60 8.43 11.22
N TYR A 135 -10.41 7.38 10.41
CA TYR A 135 -11.37 6.95 9.40
C TYR A 135 -12.04 5.64 9.81
N HIS A 136 -13.33 5.51 9.52
CA HIS A 136 -14.08 4.31 9.86
C HIS A 136 -13.77 3.17 8.86
N THR A 137 -12.81 2.33 9.20
CA THR A 137 -12.44 1.13 8.43
C THR A 137 -13.15 -0.13 8.97
N TYR A 138 -12.82 -1.29 8.42
CA TYR A 138 -13.30 -2.58 8.94
C TYR A 138 -12.62 -3.00 10.26
N ALA A 139 -11.53 -2.34 10.66
CA ALA A 139 -10.91 -2.58 11.96
C ALA A 139 -11.83 -2.06 13.08
N LYS A 140 -12.33 -2.96 13.92
CA LYS A 140 -13.17 -2.60 15.08
C LYS A 140 -12.38 -1.87 16.15
N THR A 141 -11.11 -2.25 16.31
CA THR A 141 -10.13 -1.63 17.19
C THR A 141 -8.85 -1.36 16.42
N THR A 142 -8.07 -0.36 16.83
CA THR A 142 -6.82 0.04 16.17
C THR A 142 -5.59 -0.58 16.84
N ASP A 143 -5.71 -1.84 17.21
CA ASP A 143 -4.68 -2.70 17.76
C ASP A 143 -4.45 -3.93 16.86
N ASN A 144 -3.55 -4.80 17.27
CA ASN A 144 -3.20 -5.98 16.50
C ASN A 144 -4.40 -6.92 16.22
N GLU A 145 -5.31 -7.08 17.17
CA GLU A 145 -6.50 -7.92 16.97
C GLU A 145 -7.46 -7.32 15.96
N GLY A 146 -7.76 -6.03 16.06
CA GLY A 146 -8.61 -5.32 15.10
C GLY A 146 -8.02 -5.39 13.69
N PHE A 147 -6.70 -5.27 13.54
CA PHE A 147 -6.03 -5.37 12.24
C PHE A 147 -6.02 -6.80 11.68
N LYS A 148 -5.88 -7.83 12.52
CA LYS A 148 -6.00 -9.22 12.08
C LYS A 148 -7.41 -9.54 11.59
N GLU A 149 -8.43 -9.19 12.36
CA GLU A 149 -9.84 -9.45 12.02
C GLU A 149 -10.25 -8.76 10.71
N SER A 150 -9.70 -7.60 10.42
CA SER A 150 -10.03 -6.79 9.24
C SER A 150 -9.07 -6.98 8.04
N ARG A 151 -8.15 -7.94 8.09
CA ARG A 151 -7.08 -8.11 7.09
C ARG A 151 -7.57 -8.22 5.65
N ARG A 152 -8.72 -8.84 5.40
CA ARG A 152 -9.31 -8.98 4.05
C ARG A 152 -9.78 -7.66 3.44
N HIS A 153 -9.84 -6.62 4.23
CA HIS A 153 -10.24 -5.28 3.84
C HIS A 153 -9.05 -4.31 3.79
N ARG A 154 -7.82 -4.85 3.79
CA ARG A 154 -6.59 -4.04 3.79
C ARG A 154 -5.62 -4.53 2.74
N ALA A 155 -5.14 -3.57 1.92
CA ALA A 155 -4.16 -3.80 0.88
C ALA A 155 -2.92 -2.91 1.06
N PHE A 156 -1.77 -3.41 0.63
CA PHE A 156 -0.54 -2.64 0.53
C PHE A 156 0.05 -2.77 -0.87
N GLY A 157 0.48 -1.67 -1.43
CA GLY A 157 1.17 -1.65 -2.70
C GLY A 157 2.20 -0.53 -2.79
N GLY A 158 2.92 -0.49 -3.89
CA GLY A 158 3.88 0.57 -4.09
C GLY A 158 4.68 0.47 -5.38
N PHE A 159 5.36 1.56 -5.69
CA PHE A 159 6.15 1.78 -6.88
C PHE A 159 7.65 1.72 -6.60
N SER A 160 8.41 0.97 -7.39
CA SER A 160 9.89 0.94 -7.32
C SER A 160 10.37 0.57 -5.90
N MET A 161 11.05 1.46 -5.19
CA MET A 161 11.38 1.23 -3.78
C MET A 161 10.13 1.00 -2.91
N GLY A 162 8.99 1.56 -3.28
CA GLY A 162 7.69 1.24 -2.68
C GLY A 162 7.22 -0.19 -2.96
N SER A 163 7.57 -0.76 -4.11
CA SER A 163 7.37 -2.19 -4.40
C SER A 163 8.26 -3.07 -3.53
N ILE A 164 9.52 -2.69 -3.35
CA ILE A 164 10.44 -3.36 -2.41
C ILE A 164 9.86 -3.32 -0.99
N THR A 165 9.30 -2.20 -0.57
CA THR A 165 8.57 -2.08 0.70
C THR A 165 7.38 -3.05 0.75
N THR A 166 6.63 -3.18 -0.36
CA THR A 166 5.47 -4.09 -0.45
C THR A 166 5.88 -5.55 -0.19
N TRP A 167 7.00 -6.01 -0.73
CA TRP A 167 7.51 -7.35 -0.46
C TRP A 167 7.90 -7.54 1.01
N TYR A 168 8.50 -6.53 1.65
CA TYR A 168 8.76 -6.58 3.10
C TYR A 168 7.45 -6.60 3.91
N VAL A 169 6.41 -5.89 3.48
CA VAL A 169 5.08 -5.93 4.12
C VAL A 169 4.48 -7.33 3.99
N PHE A 170 4.57 -7.96 2.82
CA PHE A 170 4.13 -9.34 2.61
C PHE A 170 4.81 -10.30 3.60
N GLU A 171 6.14 -10.22 3.72
CA GLU A 171 6.89 -11.08 4.63
C GLU A 171 6.53 -10.89 6.11
N ASN A 172 6.29 -9.66 6.53
CA ASN A 172 6.19 -9.33 7.96
C ASN A 172 4.76 -9.12 8.46
N ASN A 173 3.80 -8.84 7.56
CA ASN A 173 2.47 -8.37 7.92
C ASN A 173 1.32 -9.15 7.24
N LEU A 174 1.55 -10.37 6.81
CA LEU A 174 0.52 -11.21 6.19
C LEU A 174 -0.71 -11.37 7.11
N LYS A 175 -0.51 -11.36 8.41
CA LYS A 175 -1.58 -11.40 9.42
C LYS A 175 -2.47 -10.16 9.45
N TYR A 176 -2.05 -9.05 8.83
CA TYR A 176 -2.79 -7.78 8.82
C TYR A 176 -3.26 -7.34 7.43
N PHE A 177 -2.70 -7.92 6.38
CA PHE A 177 -2.98 -7.60 4.97
C PHE A 177 -3.35 -8.86 4.19
N HIS A 178 -4.28 -8.71 3.25
CA HIS A 178 -4.65 -9.80 2.34
C HIS A 178 -4.17 -9.55 0.91
N ASP A 179 -4.29 -8.32 0.42
CA ASP A 179 -3.97 -7.94 -0.94
C ASP A 179 -2.67 -7.15 -1.01
N PHE A 180 -1.81 -7.50 -1.96
CA PHE A 180 -0.50 -6.86 -2.18
C PHE A 180 -0.33 -6.49 -3.65
N LEU A 181 0.12 -5.25 -3.91
CA LEU A 181 0.34 -4.72 -5.26
C LEU A 181 1.79 -4.26 -5.43
N PRO A 182 2.76 -5.17 -5.54
CA PRO A 182 4.13 -4.78 -5.87
C PRO A 182 4.20 -4.38 -7.35
N MET A 183 4.54 -3.12 -7.63
CA MET A 183 4.56 -2.55 -8.96
C MET A 183 5.96 -2.00 -9.28
N ALA A 184 6.59 -2.55 -10.32
CA ALA A 184 7.92 -2.15 -10.81
C ALA A 184 9.04 -2.26 -9.75
N GLY A 185 9.14 -3.39 -9.09
CA GLY A 185 10.22 -3.69 -8.14
C GLY A 185 10.13 -5.10 -7.55
N ASP A 186 11.26 -5.77 -7.45
CA ASP A 186 11.42 -7.10 -6.88
C ASP A 186 11.59 -7.08 -5.35
N SER A 187 11.67 -8.24 -4.73
CA SER A 187 11.99 -8.36 -3.31
C SER A 187 13.49 -8.28 -3.06
N TRP A 188 13.86 -7.43 -2.11
CA TRP A 188 15.24 -7.29 -1.63
C TRP A 188 15.47 -8.04 -0.31
N THR A 189 14.64 -9.02 0.00
CA THR A 189 14.76 -9.77 1.26
C THR A 189 16.13 -10.42 1.43
N ILE A 190 16.66 -11.05 0.38
CA ILE A 190 17.99 -11.68 0.40
C ILE A 190 19.08 -10.61 0.21
N LYS A 191 18.96 -9.79 -0.83
CA LYS A 191 19.87 -8.71 -1.15
C LYS A 191 19.24 -7.77 -2.19
N PRO A 192 19.83 -6.58 -2.41
CA PRO A 192 19.41 -5.74 -3.53
C PRO A 192 19.42 -6.50 -4.85
N ASP A 193 18.43 -6.22 -5.70
CA ASP A 193 18.21 -6.87 -6.99
C ASP A 193 18.08 -8.41 -6.89
N GLY A 194 17.60 -8.88 -5.75
CA GLY A 194 17.52 -10.32 -5.41
C GLY A 194 16.66 -11.12 -6.36
N GLY A 195 15.67 -10.49 -6.98
CA GLY A 195 14.85 -11.13 -8.00
C GLY A 195 15.64 -11.52 -9.25
N ALA A 196 16.67 -10.76 -9.64
CA ALA A 196 17.55 -11.08 -10.76
C ALA A 196 18.69 -12.02 -10.34
N VAL A 197 19.41 -11.66 -9.26
CA VAL A 197 20.69 -12.31 -8.93
C VAL A 197 20.55 -13.48 -7.94
N ALA A 198 19.40 -13.65 -7.33
CA ALA A 198 19.10 -14.69 -6.33
C ALA A 198 17.62 -15.11 -6.37
N SER A 199 17.03 -15.25 -7.57
CA SER A 199 15.58 -15.45 -7.76
C SER A 199 15.02 -16.63 -6.96
N LYS A 200 15.69 -17.79 -6.98
CA LYS A 200 15.26 -19.00 -6.25
C LYS A 200 15.29 -18.78 -4.72
N ARG A 201 16.36 -18.19 -4.20
CA ARG A 201 16.48 -17.91 -2.76
C ARG A 201 15.48 -16.86 -2.30
N THR A 202 15.26 -15.83 -3.13
CA THR A 202 14.25 -14.80 -2.87
C THR A 202 12.86 -15.42 -2.82
N ALA A 203 12.50 -16.23 -3.82
CA ALA A 203 11.22 -16.95 -3.84
C ALA A 203 11.05 -17.86 -2.62
N SER A 204 12.07 -18.64 -2.25
CA SER A 204 12.02 -19.51 -1.08
C SER A 204 11.82 -18.74 0.22
N ARG A 205 12.48 -17.59 0.38
CA ARG A 205 12.29 -16.74 1.56
C ARG A 205 10.88 -16.18 1.64
N LEU A 206 10.29 -15.77 0.51
CA LEU A 206 8.91 -15.32 0.47
C LEU A 206 7.93 -16.46 0.79
N ALA A 207 8.19 -17.66 0.30
CA ALA A 207 7.39 -18.85 0.62
C ALA A 207 7.43 -19.18 2.12
N GLU A 208 8.61 -19.11 2.75
CA GLU A 208 8.77 -19.34 4.20
C GLU A 208 7.95 -18.37 5.07
N SER A 209 7.60 -17.18 4.54
CA SER A 209 6.79 -16.20 5.27
C SER A 209 5.30 -16.47 5.19
N THR A 210 4.86 -17.41 4.34
CA THR A 210 3.46 -17.80 4.22
C THR A 210 3.05 -18.76 5.34
N ASP A 211 1.75 -18.74 5.63
CA ASP A 211 1.10 -19.68 6.55
C ASP A 211 -0.21 -20.18 5.94
N SER A 212 -1.12 -20.68 6.72
CA SER A 212 -2.44 -21.16 6.24
C SER A 212 -3.39 -20.05 5.77
N ARG A 213 -3.02 -18.77 5.96
CA ARG A 213 -3.85 -17.63 5.55
C ARG A 213 -3.83 -17.48 4.04
N SER A 214 -5.00 -17.26 3.46
CA SER A 214 -5.10 -16.84 2.06
C SER A 214 -4.51 -15.43 1.87
N PHE A 215 -3.99 -15.19 0.69
CA PHE A 215 -3.49 -13.89 0.25
C PHE A 215 -3.66 -13.73 -1.26
N GLN A 216 -3.52 -12.49 -1.73
CA GLN A 216 -3.49 -12.18 -3.15
C GLN A 216 -2.33 -11.22 -3.43
N ILE A 217 -1.47 -11.58 -4.37
CA ILE A 217 -0.41 -10.71 -4.89
C ILE A 217 -0.75 -10.35 -6.34
N LEU A 218 -0.90 -9.08 -6.59
CA LEU A 218 -1.19 -8.49 -7.90
C LEU A 218 0.03 -7.70 -8.36
N ALA A 219 1.04 -8.43 -8.85
CA ALA A 219 2.30 -7.85 -9.30
C ALA A 219 2.16 -7.26 -10.70
N ALA A 220 2.84 -6.13 -10.95
CA ALA A 220 2.81 -5.49 -12.26
C ALA A 220 4.14 -4.81 -12.60
N VAL A 221 4.40 -4.68 -13.90
CA VAL A 221 5.54 -3.95 -14.42
C VAL A 221 5.23 -3.41 -15.82
N GLY A 222 5.85 -2.31 -16.22
CA GLY A 222 5.77 -1.82 -17.59
C GLY A 222 6.61 -2.66 -18.55
N ALA A 223 6.14 -2.85 -19.79
CA ALA A 223 6.89 -3.57 -20.82
C ALA A 223 8.24 -2.91 -21.16
N ASN A 224 8.33 -1.58 -21.00
CA ASN A 224 9.54 -0.78 -21.21
C ASN A 224 10.22 -0.37 -19.89
N ASP A 225 9.93 -1.07 -18.81
CA ASP A 225 10.51 -0.83 -17.49
C ASP A 225 11.64 -1.83 -17.22
N GLY A 226 12.83 -1.32 -16.96
CA GLY A 226 14.02 -2.15 -16.70
C GLY A 226 13.89 -3.05 -15.47
N THR A 227 13.01 -2.72 -14.51
CA THR A 227 12.77 -3.57 -13.34
C THR A 227 12.08 -4.89 -13.67
N SER A 228 11.55 -5.06 -14.89
CA SER A 228 11.06 -6.34 -15.38
C SER A 228 12.14 -7.43 -15.34
N GLY A 229 13.41 -7.05 -15.55
CA GLY A 229 14.55 -7.95 -15.48
C GLY A 229 14.79 -8.55 -14.10
N SER A 230 14.32 -7.91 -13.04
CA SER A 230 14.37 -8.42 -11.66
C SER A 230 13.06 -9.06 -11.22
N MET A 231 11.92 -8.49 -11.60
CA MET A 231 10.62 -9.02 -11.20
C MET A 231 10.30 -10.36 -11.88
N THR A 232 10.49 -10.46 -13.18
CA THR A 232 10.10 -11.65 -13.96
C THR A 232 10.77 -12.92 -13.43
N PRO A 233 12.10 -12.99 -13.25
CA PRO A 233 12.74 -14.21 -12.70
C PRO A 233 12.24 -14.56 -11.28
N GLN A 234 11.97 -13.56 -10.45
CA GLN A 234 11.41 -13.79 -9.11
C GLN A 234 10.02 -14.41 -9.19
N ILE A 235 9.11 -13.83 -9.96
CA ILE A 235 7.73 -14.32 -10.09
C ILE A 235 7.71 -15.74 -10.67
N GLU A 236 8.51 -16.01 -11.69
CA GLU A 236 8.63 -17.35 -12.26
C GLU A 236 9.17 -18.37 -11.25
N ALA A 237 10.16 -17.98 -10.43
CA ALA A 237 10.67 -18.82 -9.37
C ALA A 237 9.63 -19.09 -8.28
N MET A 238 8.81 -18.08 -7.93
CA MET A 238 7.70 -18.22 -6.98
C MET A 238 6.65 -19.21 -7.49
N TRP A 239 6.25 -19.15 -8.74
CA TRP A 239 5.25 -20.07 -9.33
C TRP A 239 5.70 -21.54 -9.35
N ARG A 240 6.98 -21.81 -9.16
CA ARG A 240 7.51 -23.19 -9.02
C ARG A 240 7.39 -23.75 -7.61
N LEU A 241 6.97 -22.94 -6.65
CA LEU A 241 6.81 -23.31 -5.25
C LEU A 241 5.33 -23.58 -4.93
N PRO A 242 5.01 -24.54 -4.06
CA PRO A 242 3.61 -24.91 -3.80
C PRO A 242 2.78 -23.81 -3.13
N GLU A 243 3.42 -22.84 -2.48
CA GLU A 243 2.77 -21.72 -1.80
C GLU A 243 2.16 -20.71 -2.78
N PHE A 244 2.64 -20.69 -4.03
CA PHE A 244 2.22 -19.72 -5.04
C PHE A 244 1.61 -20.41 -6.27
N ASN A 245 0.58 -19.80 -6.83
CA ASN A 245 -0.07 -20.23 -8.06
C ASN A 245 -0.62 -19.03 -8.83
N HIS A 246 -1.14 -19.24 -10.03
CA HIS A 246 -1.66 -18.16 -10.86
C HIS A 246 -2.96 -17.50 -10.35
N GLN A 247 -3.55 -18.03 -9.27
CA GLN A 247 -4.73 -17.45 -8.63
C GLN A 247 -4.33 -16.50 -7.50
N ASN A 248 -3.34 -16.86 -6.67
CA ASN A 248 -2.88 -16.03 -5.55
C ASN A 248 -1.69 -15.12 -5.90
N LEU A 249 -1.04 -15.33 -7.04
CA LEU A 249 0.05 -14.52 -7.57
C LEU A 249 -0.18 -14.28 -9.06
N LYS A 250 -0.63 -13.08 -9.39
CA LYS A 250 -0.81 -12.62 -10.77
C LYS A 250 0.32 -11.68 -11.16
N TYR A 251 0.69 -11.70 -12.44
CA TYR A 251 1.73 -10.84 -12.97
C TYR A 251 1.27 -10.19 -14.28
N TYR A 252 1.13 -8.88 -14.25
CA TYR A 252 0.69 -8.06 -15.39
C TYR A 252 1.86 -7.27 -15.97
N THR A 253 2.07 -7.42 -17.27
CA THR A 253 3.02 -6.59 -18.03
C THR A 253 2.23 -5.55 -18.82
N GLN A 254 2.34 -4.29 -18.41
CA GLN A 254 1.63 -3.19 -19.05
C GLN A 254 2.28 -2.83 -20.40
N LYS A 255 1.55 -2.99 -21.49
CA LYS A 255 1.99 -2.58 -22.82
C LYS A 255 2.31 -1.08 -22.84
N GLY A 256 3.51 -0.73 -23.33
CA GLY A 256 3.98 0.65 -23.41
C GLY A 256 4.32 1.29 -22.05
N GLY A 257 4.18 0.56 -20.95
CA GLY A 257 4.49 1.07 -19.61
C GLY A 257 5.99 1.28 -19.41
N SER A 258 6.34 2.33 -18.69
CA SER A 258 7.70 2.71 -18.31
C SER A 258 7.88 2.76 -16.81
N HIS A 259 9.10 3.03 -16.33
CA HIS A 259 9.38 3.22 -14.91
C HIS A 259 8.97 4.64 -14.46
N SER A 260 7.66 4.86 -14.30
CA SER A 260 7.10 6.17 -14.00
C SER A 260 5.83 6.07 -13.14
N PRO A 261 5.54 7.08 -12.29
CA PRO A 261 4.29 7.13 -11.53
C PRO A 261 3.04 7.02 -12.42
N GLN A 262 3.07 7.58 -13.62
CA GLN A 262 1.95 7.53 -14.58
C GLN A 262 1.66 6.09 -15.03
N SER A 263 2.69 5.31 -15.32
CA SER A 263 2.56 3.88 -15.63
C SER A 263 2.02 3.10 -14.44
N ILE A 264 2.47 3.41 -13.23
CA ILE A 264 1.99 2.78 -12.01
C ILE A 264 0.51 3.07 -11.76
N GLY A 265 0.06 4.29 -11.99
CA GLY A 265 -1.37 4.64 -11.91
C GLY A 265 -2.22 3.74 -12.81
N LYS A 266 -1.77 3.48 -14.04
CA LYS A 266 -2.44 2.57 -14.98
C LYS A 266 -2.38 1.10 -14.55
N GLN A 267 -1.27 0.65 -13.98
CA GLN A 267 -1.13 -0.70 -13.43
C GLN A 267 -2.06 -0.90 -12.23
N PHE A 268 -2.15 0.08 -11.35
CA PHE A 268 -3.10 0.08 -10.25
C PHE A 268 -4.55 0.02 -10.76
N GLU A 269 -4.91 0.85 -11.74
CA GLU A 269 -6.25 0.84 -12.34
C GLU A 269 -6.61 -0.52 -12.94
N HIS A 270 -5.65 -1.20 -13.57
CA HIS A 270 -5.84 -2.55 -14.11
C HIS A 270 -6.29 -3.55 -13.04
N TYR A 271 -5.69 -3.50 -11.86
CA TYR A 271 -5.96 -4.46 -10.78
C TYR A 271 -7.03 -4.03 -9.78
N ALA A 272 -7.42 -2.77 -9.75
CA ALA A 272 -8.26 -2.23 -8.68
C ALA A 272 -9.57 -2.98 -8.49
N GLY A 273 -10.18 -3.43 -9.58
CA GLY A 273 -11.43 -4.22 -9.53
C GLY A 273 -11.26 -5.64 -8.94
N GLU A 274 -10.05 -6.10 -8.69
CA GLU A 274 -9.77 -7.41 -8.08
C GLU A 274 -9.53 -7.33 -6.57
N LEU A 275 -9.36 -6.12 -6.03
CA LEU A 275 -9.11 -5.92 -4.61
C LEU A 275 -10.35 -6.24 -3.76
N PHE A 276 -10.11 -6.76 -2.56
CA PHE A 276 -11.12 -7.03 -1.53
C PHE A 276 -12.22 -8.03 -1.94
N LYS A 277 -11.99 -8.82 -2.97
CA LYS A 277 -12.90 -9.91 -3.34
C LYS A 277 -12.79 -11.05 -2.34
N LYS A 278 -13.96 -11.63 -2.00
CA LYS A 278 -14.05 -12.78 -1.07
C LYS A 278 -13.68 -14.09 -1.76
#